data_64ae2603c4e69dc76663cfd9bc1a6f6b
#
_entry.id   64ae2603c4e69dc76663cfd9bc1a6f6b
#
_cell.length_a   1.000
_cell.length_b   1.000
_cell.length_c   1.000
_cell.angle_alpha   90.00
_cell.angle_beta   90.00
_cell.angle_gamma   90.00
#
_symmetry.space_group_name_H-M   'P 1'
#
loop_
_entity.id
_entity.type
_entity.pdbx_description
1 polymer ?
#
loop_
_entity_poly.entity_id
_entity_poly.type
_entity_poly.pdbx_seq_one_letter_code
_entity_poly.pdbx_strand_id
1 'polypeptide(L)'
;RHSCVRLDRMISDLLMLIKAQEPVTASEANRCDLFSQVSGAVDDLAGAARDAGVQVRVGGKSPVMIHGEADQIRMAVRKMVENAIVYSHPGGAVGVSVALSPDGKNAVVRVIDHGEGVPKADLPRIFERFYRGSNQNERTADGIGLGLAIVKHAALAHHGDVTVWSAPGQGSTFTLSLPVGD
;
A
#
# COMPACT_ATOMS: atom_id res chain seq x y z
N ARG A 1 9.11 -9.08 24.75
CA ARG A 1 7.87 -9.28 23.98
C ARG A 1 7.81 -8.46 22.69
N HIS A 2 8.28 -7.21 22.73
CA HIS A 2 8.33 -6.38 21.51
C HIS A 2 9.24 -6.98 20.44
N SER A 3 10.34 -7.61 20.84
CA SER A 3 11.27 -8.25 19.90
C SER A 3 10.65 -9.44 19.19
N CYS A 4 9.81 -10.25 19.85
CA CYS A 4 9.15 -11.41 19.22
C CYS A 4 8.11 -10.97 18.18
N VAL A 5 7.29 -9.97 18.49
CA VAL A 5 6.29 -9.43 17.56
C VAL A 5 6.98 -8.81 16.35
N ARG A 6 8.07 -8.09 16.58
CA ARG A 6 8.87 -7.49 15.52
C ARG A 6 9.48 -8.56 14.60
N LEU A 7 10.02 -9.63 15.19
CA LEU A 7 10.60 -10.74 14.42
C LEU A 7 9.53 -11.44 13.58
N ASP A 8 8.35 -11.69 14.15
CA ASP A 8 7.24 -12.30 13.43
C ASP A 8 6.81 -11.46 12.24
N ARG A 9 6.75 -10.12 12.41
CA ARG A 9 6.44 -9.21 11.30
C ARG A 9 7.52 -9.23 10.23
N MET A 10 8.79 -9.29 10.63
CA MET A 10 9.91 -9.38 9.70
C MET A 10 9.83 -10.64 8.84
N ILE A 11 9.57 -11.78 9.48
CA ILE A 11 9.44 -13.07 8.78
C ILE A 11 8.24 -13.03 7.84
N SER A 12 7.10 -12.54 8.30
CA SER A 12 5.89 -12.43 7.49
C SER A 12 6.12 -11.54 6.28
N ASP A 13 6.76 -10.38 6.47
CA ASP A 13 7.06 -9.44 5.39
C ASP A 13 8.05 -10.03 4.38
N LEU A 14 9.06 -10.75 4.86
CA LEU A 14 10.02 -11.42 3.97
C LEU A 14 9.33 -12.49 3.11
N LEU A 15 8.45 -13.29 3.71
CA LEU A 15 7.69 -14.30 2.97
C LEU A 15 6.77 -13.67 1.93
N MET A 16 6.14 -12.54 2.26
CA MET A 16 5.30 -11.81 1.33
C MET A 16 6.11 -11.25 0.16
N LEU A 17 7.31 -10.73 0.44
CA LEU A 17 8.19 -10.19 -0.59
C LEU A 17 8.63 -11.29 -1.56
N ILE A 18 8.98 -12.47 -1.05
CA ILE A 18 9.38 -13.61 -1.88
C ILE A 18 8.21 -14.03 -2.77
N LYS A 19 7.01 -14.12 -2.20
CA LYS A 19 5.81 -14.52 -2.93
C LYS A 19 5.45 -13.49 -4.01
N ALA A 20 5.60 -12.21 -3.71
CA ALA A 20 5.30 -11.12 -4.64
C ALA A 20 6.27 -11.05 -5.83
N GLN A 21 7.39 -11.74 -5.79
CA GLN A 21 8.33 -11.78 -6.90
C GLN A 21 7.91 -12.75 -8.02
N GLU A 22 6.95 -13.62 -7.76
CA GLU A 22 6.45 -14.56 -8.77
C GLU A 22 5.43 -13.87 -9.67
N PRO A 23 5.62 -13.93 -11.02
CA PRO A 23 4.66 -13.32 -11.93
C PRO A 23 3.27 -13.96 -11.81
N VAL A 24 2.26 -13.14 -11.84
CA VAL A 24 0.86 -13.58 -11.81
C VAL A 24 0.33 -13.70 -13.23
N THR A 25 -0.28 -14.84 -13.55
CA THR A 25 -0.86 -15.08 -14.85
C THR A 25 -2.34 -14.70 -14.87
N ALA A 26 -2.80 -14.14 -15.98
CA ALA A 26 -4.21 -13.83 -16.17
C ALA A 26 -5.00 -15.14 -16.36
N SER A 27 -5.88 -15.45 -15.42
CA SER A 27 -6.78 -16.60 -15.51
C SER A 27 -8.08 -16.28 -14.78
N GLU A 28 -9.15 -16.98 -15.12
CA GLU A 28 -10.42 -16.81 -14.40
C GLU A 28 -10.31 -17.17 -12.93
N ALA A 29 -9.41 -18.09 -12.57
CA ALA A 29 -9.18 -18.48 -11.18
C ALA A 29 -8.58 -17.33 -10.34
N ASN A 30 -7.90 -16.38 -10.99
CA ASN A 30 -7.25 -15.25 -10.33
C ASN A 30 -8.05 -13.95 -10.49
N ARG A 31 -9.32 -14.05 -10.84
CA ARG A 31 -10.16 -12.86 -11.00
C ARG A 31 -10.71 -12.43 -9.64
N CYS A 32 -10.58 -11.14 -9.33
CA CYS A 32 -11.10 -10.62 -8.06
C CYS A 32 -11.58 -9.17 -8.21
N ASP A 33 -12.45 -8.75 -7.27
CA ASP A 33 -12.90 -7.37 -7.20
C ASP A 33 -11.89 -6.56 -6.38
N LEU A 34 -11.21 -5.65 -7.05
CA LEU A 34 -10.22 -4.78 -6.42
C LEU A 34 -10.84 -3.93 -5.31
N PHE A 35 -12.05 -3.43 -5.51
CA PHE A 35 -12.72 -2.63 -4.48
C PHE A 35 -12.91 -3.42 -3.19
N SER A 36 -13.31 -4.69 -3.28
CA SER A 36 -13.48 -5.55 -2.10
C SER A 36 -12.16 -5.76 -1.37
N GLN A 37 -11.05 -5.94 -2.10
CA GLN A 37 -9.74 -6.11 -1.48
C GLN A 37 -9.27 -4.83 -0.79
N VAL A 38 -9.51 -3.68 -1.40
CA VAL A 38 -9.17 -2.38 -0.80
C VAL A 38 -10.00 -2.13 0.46
N SER A 39 -11.32 -2.36 0.41
CA SER A 39 -12.20 -2.20 1.57
C SER A 39 -11.79 -3.13 2.71
N GLY A 40 -11.48 -4.39 2.39
CA GLY A 40 -11.01 -5.37 3.36
C GLY A 40 -9.69 -4.96 4.01
N ALA A 41 -8.76 -4.44 3.22
CA ALA A 41 -7.47 -3.96 3.73
C ALA A 41 -7.66 -2.81 4.72
N VAL A 42 -8.54 -1.87 4.41
CA VAL A 42 -8.85 -0.74 5.29
C VAL A 42 -9.51 -1.23 6.58
N ASP A 43 -10.45 -2.16 6.48
CA ASP A 43 -11.10 -2.75 7.66
C ASP A 43 -10.09 -3.46 8.57
N ASP A 44 -9.11 -4.15 7.99
CA ASP A 44 -8.04 -4.81 8.74
C ASP A 44 -7.21 -3.81 9.57
N LEU A 45 -7.15 -2.56 9.14
CA LEU A 45 -6.34 -1.53 9.79
C LEU A 45 -7.17 -0.56 10.65
N ALA A 46 -8.46 -0.85 10.86
CA ALA A 46 -9.34 0.02 11.64
C ALA A 46 -8.81 0.28 13.05
N GLY A 47 -8.27 -0.75 13.71
CA GLY A 47 -7.67 -0.61 15.05
C GLY A 47 -6.42 0.27 15.03
N ALA A 48 -5.53 0.05 14.08
CA ALA A 48 -4.31 0.83 13.94
C ALA A 48 -4.62 2.31 13.65
N ALA A 49 -5.60 2.57 12.79
CA ALA A 49 -6.03 3.94 12.49
C ALA A 49 -6.60 4.63 13.72
N ARG A 50 -7.43 3.93 14.49
CA ARG A 50 -7.99 4.44 15.74
C ARG A 50 -6.91 4.78 16.74
N ASP A 51 -5.94 3.89 16.93
CA ASP A 51 -4.82 4.09 17.86
C ASP A 51 -3.95 5.29 17.46
N ALA A 52 -3.82 5.55 16.17
CA ALA A 52 -3.08 6.69 15.64
C ALA A 52 -3.90 7.99 15.60
N GLY A 53 -5.20 7.92 15.86
CA GLY A 53 -6.09 9.07 15.76
C GLY A 53 -6.33 9.53 14.32
N VAL A 54 -6.31 8.60 13.36
CA VAL A 54 -6.41 8.90 11.93
C VAL A 54 -7.71 8.30 11.39
N GLN A 55 -8.45 9.07 10.60
CA GLN A 55 -9.61 8.57 9.87
C GLN A 55 -9.20 8.08 8.49
N VAL A 56 -9.63 6.89 8.12
CA VAL A 56 -9.40 6.34 6.78
C VAL A 56 -10.74 6.23 6.07
N ARG A 57 -10.84 6.84 4.90
CA ARG A 57 -12.07 6.85 4.09
C ARG A 57 -11.81 6.20 2.75
N VAL A 58 -12.71 5.30 2.35
CA VAL A 58 -12.65 4.61 1.06
C VAL A 58 -13.71 5.17 0.13
N GLY A 59 -13.31 5.53 -1.08
CA GLY A 59 -14.22 5.97 -2.13
C GLY A 59 -14.02 5.14 -3.40
N GLY A 60 -15.01 5.17 -4.29
CA GLY A 60 -14.96 4.47 -5.56
C GLY A 60 -16.24 3.69 -5.81
N LYS A 61 -16.21 2.90 -6.86
CA LYS A 61 -17.35 2.07 -7.27
C LYS A 61 -16.97 0.60 -7.32
N SER A 62 -17.84 -0.26 -6.85
CA SER A 62 -17.73 -1.71 -6.95
C SER A 62 -18.70 -2.20 -8.04
N PRO A 63 -18.36 -3.23 -8.81
CA PRO A 63 -17.08 -3.93 -8.78
C PRO A 63 -16.03 -3.31 -9.71
N VAL A 64 -14.75 -3.53 -9.39
CA VAL A 64 -13.63 -3.25 -10.30
C VAL A 64 -12.88 -4.57 -10.45
N MET A 65 -13.20 -5.33 -11.47
CA MET A 65 -12.67 -6.68 -11.65
C MET A 65 -11.29 -6.64 -12.30
N ILE A 66 -10.36 -7.37 -11.72
CA ILE A 66 -9.01 -7.52 -12.24
C ILE A 66 -8.60 -8.99 -12.18
N HIS A 67 -7.57 -9.34 -12.93
CA HIS A 67 -6.90 -10.63 -12.80
C HIS A 67 -5.73 -10.46 -11.85
N GLY A 68 -5.77 -11.13 -10.70
CA GLY A 68 -4.71 -11.03 -9.72
C GLY A 68 -4.92 -11.92 -8.51
N GLU A 69 -3.87 -12.03 -7.73
CA GLU A 69 -3.89 -12.77 -6.46
C GLU A 69 -4.49 -11.89 -5.38
N ALA A 70 -5.71 -12.19 -4.96
CA ALA A 70 -6.46 -11.37 -4.00
C ALA A 70 -5.67 -11.10 -2.72
N ASP A 71 -5.01 -12.12 -2.17
CA ASP A 71 -4.23 -11.99 -0.94
C ASP A 71 -3.03 -11.06 -1.11
N GLN A 72 -2.34 -11.13 -2.25
CA GLN A 72 -1.20 -10.27 -2.53
C GLN A 72 -1.64 -8.83 -2.73
N ILE A 73 -2.75 -8.62 -3.43
CA ILE A 73 -3.31 -7.29 -3.66
C ILE A 73 -3.74 -6.66 -2.34
N ARG A 74 -4.45 -7.43 -1.50
CA ARG A 74 -4.90 -6.96 -0.19
C ARG A 74 -3.70 -6.58 0.68
N MET A 75 -2.66 -7.39 0.68
CA MET A 75 -1.43 -7.11 1.43
C MET A 75 -0.74 -5.84 0.92
N ALA A 76 -0.63 -5.68 -0.40
CA ALA A 76 -0.03 -4.47 -0.98
C ALA A 76 -0.79 -3.22 -0.54
N VAL A 77 -2.12 -3.24 -0.64
CA VAL A 77 -2.97 -2.10 -0.22
C VAL A 77 -2.84 -1.87 1.29
N ARG A 78 -2.81 -2.93 2.10
CA ARG A 78 -2.58 -2.79 3.55
C ARG A 78 -1.28 -2.06 3.84
N LYS A 79 -0.20 -2.42 3.15
CA LYS A 79 1.11 -1.76 3.35
C LYS A 79 1.07 -0.29 2.94
N MET A 80 0.38 0.04 1.87
CA MET A 80 0.19 1.44 1.46
C MET A 80 -0.59 2.24 2.50
N VAL A 81 -1.71 1.71 2.97
CA VAL A 81 -2.57 2.38 3.97
C VAL A 81 -1.88 2.46 5.33
N GLU A 82 -1.21 1.40 5.75
CA GLU A 82 -0.43 1.36 6.99
C GLU A 82 0.63 2.46 7.00
N ASN A 83 1.35 2.60 5.89
CA ASN A 83 2.34 3.66 5.71
C ASN A 83 1.70 5.05 5.83
N ALA A 84 0.54 5.25 5.20
CA ALA A 84 -0.17 6.52 5.27
C ALA A 84 -0.62 6.85 6.69
N ILE A 85 -1.08 5.85 7.44
CA ILE A 85 -1.49 6.04 8.85
C ILE A 85 -0.28 6.45 9.70
N VAL A 86 0.86 5.76 9.52
CA VAL A 86 2.07 6.03 10.29
C VAL A 86 2.58 7.46 10.08
N TYR A 87 2.52 7.95 8.85
CA TYR A 87 3.03 9.28 8.52
C TYR A 87 2.01 10.40 8.71
N SER A 88 0.76 10.07 9.02
CA SER A 88 -0.28 11.08 9.30
C SER A 88 -0.17 11.60 10.71
N HIS A 89 -0.58 12.85 10.89
CA HIS A 89 -0.66 13.45 12.23
C HIS A 89 -1.97 13.01 12.91
N PRO A 90 -2.00 12.92 14.26
CA PRO A 90 -3.25 12.66 14.98
C PRO A 90 -4.31 13.70 14.60
N GLY A 91 -5.53 13.23 14.36
CA GLY A 91 -6.62 14.08 13.86
C GLY A 91 -6.66 14.20 12.35
N GLY A 92 -5.67 13.64 11.65
CA GLY A 92 -5.62 13.66 10.19
C GLY A 92 -6.54 12.65 9.53
N ALA A 93 -6.58 12.71 8.21
CA ALA A 93 -7.39 11.79 7.41
C ALA A 93 -6.56 11.22 6.27
N VAL A 94 -6.85 9.95 5.93
CA VAL A 94 -6.27 9.26 4.80
C VAL A 94 -7.41 8.92 3.84
N GLY A 95 -7.26 9.32 2.58
CA GLY A 95 -8.22 8.98 1.53
C GLY A 95 -7.71 7.79 0.73
N VAL A 96 -8.59 6.82 0.48
CA VAL A 96 -8.29 5.67 -0.37
C VAL A 96 -9.35 5.63 -1.46
N SER A 97 -8.92 5.64 -2.71
CA SER A 97 -9.87 5.62 -3.83
C SER A 97 -9.55 4.49 -4.80
N VAL A 98 -10.59 3.90 -5.38
CA VAL A 98 -10.49 2.87 -6.41
C VAL A 98 -11.28 3.33 -7.61
N ALA A 99 -10.64 3.37 -8.77
CA ALA A 99 -11.27 3.80 -10.01
C ALA A 99 -10.59 3.15 -11.21
N LEU A 100 -11.26 3.18 -12.34
CA LEU A 100 -10.62 2.84 -13.61
C LEU A 100 -9.89 4.07 -14.16
N SER A 101 -8.81 3.84 -14.88
CA SER A 101 -8.15 4.91 -15.64
C SER A 101 -9.10 5.44 -16.73
N PRO A 102 -8.88 6.67 -17.25
CA PRO A 102 -9.77 7.23 -18.28
C PRO A 102 -9.94 6.36 -19.50
N ASP A 103 -8.93 5.60 -19.91
CA ASP A 103 -9.00 4.67 -21.05
C ASP A 103 -9.60 3.31 -20.68
N GLY A 104 -9.91 3.06 -19.41
CA GLY A 104 -10.47 1.81 -18.92
C GLY A 104 -9.51 0.63 -18.88
N LYS A 105 -8.23 0.84 -19.19
CA LYS A 105 -7.26 -0.25 -19.30
C LYS A 105 -6.64 -0.64 -17.97
N ASN A 106 -6.66 0.25 -17.00
CA ASN A 106 -6.06 0.02 -15.69
C ASN A 106 -7.04 0.29 -14.57
N ALA A 107 -6.92 -0.47 -13.50
CA ALA A 107 -7.57 -0.18 -12.24
C ALA A 107 -6.55 0.56 -11.36
N VAL A 108 -6.97 1.64 -10.71
CA VAL A 108 -6.08 2.54 -10.00
C VAL A 108 -6.53 2.66 -8.56
N VAL A 109 -5.60 2.42 -7.63
CA VAL A 109 -5.80 2.65 -6.20
C VAL A 109 -4.91 3.82 -5.80
N ARG A 110 -5.51 4.87 -5.21
CA ARG A 110 -4.75 5.99 -4.67
C ARG A 110 -4.91 6.04 -3.16
N VAL A 111 -3.79 6.19 -2.47
CA VAL A 111 -3.76 6.38 -1.03
C VAL A 111 -3.16 7.76 -0.77
N ILE A 112 -3.96 8.65 -0.22
CA ILE A 112 -3.61 10.06 -0.05
C ILE A 112 -3.54 10.39 1.43
N ASP A 113 -2.38 10.81 1.91
CA ASP A 113 -2.23 11.32 3.26
C ASP A 113 -1.85 12.81 3.25
N HIS A 114 -2.07 13.48 4.36
CA HIS A 114 -1.74 14.89 4.58
C HIS A 114 -0.71 15.05 5.68
N GLY A 115 0.22 14.09 5.79
CA GLY A 115 1.26 14.07 6.80
C GLY A 115 2.49 14.88 6.43
N GLU A 116 3.64 14.44 6.91
CA GLU A 116 4.90 15.15 6.74
C GLU A 116 5.43 15.16 5.31
N GLY A 117 4.97 14.22 4.50
CA GLY A 117 5.54 14.00 3.17
C GLY A 117 6.87 13.27 3.25
N VAL A 118 7.44 13.02 2.09
CA VAL A 118 8.72 12.33 1.96
C VAL A 118 9.76 13.34 1.46
N PRO A 119 10.94 13.45 2.12
CA PRO A 119 11.99 14.30 1.61
C PRO A 119 12.35 13.93 0.18
N LYS A 120 12.58 14.94 -0.66
CA LYS A 120 12.86 14.76 -2.08
C LYS A 120 14.04 13.82 -2.33
N ALA A 121 15.05 13.88 -1.46
CA ALA A 121 16.22 13.00 -1.56
C ALA A 121 15.89 11.52 -1.33
N ASP A 122 14.82 11.23 -0.56
CA ASP A 122 14.43 9.87 -0.24
C ASP A 122 13.52 9.23 -1.31
N LEU A 123 12.82 10.06 -2.11
CA LEU A 123 11.85 9.57 -3.10
C LEU A 123 12.37 8.47 -4.04
N PRO A 124 13.60 8.57 -4.58
CA PRO A 124 14.10 7.51 -5.46
C PRO A 124 14.34 6.17 -4.76
N ARG A 125 14.35 6.15 -3.43
CA ARG A 125 14.76 4.98 -2.64
C ARG A 125 13.67 4.36 -1.78
N ILE A 126 12.49 4.98 -1.69
CA ILE A 126 11.47 4.55 -0.73
C ILE A 126 10.91 3.15 -1.02
N PHE A 127 11.06 2.64 -2.23
CA PHE A 127 10.64 1.28 -2.61
C PHE A 127 11.76 0.24 -2.47
N GLU A 128 12.97 0.67 -2.07
CA GLU A 128 14.09 -0.26 -1.86
C GLU A 128 13.87 -1.06 -0.58
N ARG A 129 14.33 -2.32 -0.60
CA ARG A 129 14.28 -3.18 0.59
C ARG A 129 15.12 -2.58 1.72
N PHE A 130 14.57 -2.65 2.93
CA PHE A 130 15.22 -2.17 4.15
C PHE A 130 15.51 -0.68 4.19
N TYR A 131 15.04 0.08 3.19
CA TYR A 131 15.19 1.53 3.22
C TYR A 131 14.18 2.15 4.18
N ARG A 132 14.68 3.00 5.06
CA ARG A 132 13.87 3.71 6.06
C ARG A 132 14.27 5.18 5.98
N GLY A 133 13.45 6.03 5.47
CA GLY A 133 13.76 7.42 5.18
C GLY A 133 14.44 8.19 6.31
N SER A 134 15.00 9.35 6.00
CA SER A 134 15.76 10.19 6.92
C SER A 134 14.90 10.84 8.02
N ASN A 135 13.58 10.91 7.82
CA ASN A 135 12.64 11.53 8.78
C ASN A 135 11.93 10.49 9.65
N GLN A 136 12.63 9.48 10.08
CA GLN A 136 12.03 8.47 10.94
C GLN A 136 11.67 9.04 12.31
N ASN A 137 10.49 8.71 12.77
CA ASN A 137 10.05 8.97 14.14
C ASN A 137 9.86 7.64 14.87
N GLU A 138 9.48 7.71 16.15
CA GLU A 138 9.28 6.51 16.96
C GLU A 138 8.23 5.56 16.40
N ARG A 139 7.23 6.10 15.69
CA ARG A 139 6.16 5.27 15.07
C ARG A 139 6.70 4.36 13.98
N THR A 140 7.75 4.81 13.29
CA THR A 140 8.37 4.03 12.22
C THR A 140 9.52 3.16 12.70
N ALA A 141 9.90 3.27 13.97
CA ALA A 141 11.06 2.57 14.55
C ALA A 141 10.93 1.04 14.43
N ASP A 142 9.70 0.51 14.49
CA ASP A 142 9.44 -0.93 14.41
C ASP A 142 9.41 -1.47 12.97
N GLY A 143 9.39 -0.59 11.98
CA GLY A 143 9.42 -0.99 10.58
C GLY A 143 10.81 -1.44 10.15
N ILE A 144 10.86 -2.40 9.23
CA ILE A 144 12.12 -2.92 8.69
C ILE A 144 12.40 -2.46 7.25
N GLY A 145 11.56 -1.56 6.73
CA GLY A 145 11.75 -1.01 5.40
C GLY A 145 11.36 -1.95 4.26
N LEU A 146 10.51 -2.95 4.53
CA LEU A 146 10.05 -3.89 3.49
C LEU A 146 8.66 -3.57 2.95
N GLY A 147 7.86 -2.77 3.66
CA GLY A 147 6.47 -2.52 3.30
C GLY A 147 6.28 -2.01 1.89
N LEU A 148 6.98 -0.93 1.53
CA LEU A 148 6.86 -0.36 0.19
C LEU A 148 7.51 -1.23 -0.89
N ALA A 149 8.55 -2.00 -0.55
CA ALA A 149 9.15 -2.97 -1.46
C ALA A 149 8.15 -4.07 -1.80
N ILE A 150 7.36 -4.54 -0.83
CA ILE A 150 6.29 -5.51 -1.05
C ILE A 150 5.28 -4.95 -2.06
N VAL A 151 4.87 -3.70 -1.90
CA VAL A 151 3.94 -3.04 -2.82
C VAL A 151 4.51 -3.01 -4.24
N LYS A 152 5.76 -2.60 -4.38
CA LYS A 152 6.43 -2.50 -5.68
C LYS A 152 6.51 -3.85 -6.39
N HIS A 153 6.94 -4.89 -5.67
CA HIS A 153 7.06 -6.23 -6.25
C HIS A 153 5.70 -6.84 -6.59
N ALA A 154 4.69 -6.63 -5.74
CA ALA A 154 3.33 -7.09 -6.03
C ALA A 154 2.77 -6.41 -7.28
N ALA A 155 2.98 -5.09 -7.42
CA ALA A 155 2.56 -4.35 -8.60
C ALA A 155 3.22 -4.90 -9.88
N LEU A 156 4.53 -5.11 -9.84
CA LEU A 156 5.27 -5.64 -11.00
C LEU A 156 4.85 -7.07 -11.34
N ALA A 157 4.58 -7.91 -10.32
CA ALA A 157 4.11 -9.29 -10.55
C ALA A 157 2.75 -9.32 -11.23
N HIS A 158 1.94 -8.28 -11.03
CA HIS A 158 0.64 -8.13 -11.67
C HIS A 158 0.70 -7.30 -12.96
N HIS A 159 1.88 -7.05 -13.49
CA HIS A 159 2.14 -6.27 -14.71
C HIS A 159 1.71 -4.80 -14.61
N GLY A 160 1.62 -4.30 -13.38
CA GLY A 160 1.33 -2.90 -13.08
C GLY A 160 2.52 -2.17 -12.52
N ASP A 161 2.26 -1.08 -11.83
CA ASP A 161 3.30 -0.31 -11.15
C ASP A 161 2.71 0.46 -9.97
N VAL A 162 3.60 0.95 -9.13
CA VAL A 162 3.27 1.87 -8.04
C VAL A 162 4.16 3.10 -8.15
N THR A 163 3.55 4.26 -7.99
CA THR A 163 4.25 5.54 -8.03
C THR A 163 3.93 6.35 -6.79
N VAL A 164 4.73 7.36 -6.53
CA VAL A 164 4.54 8.26 -5.39
C VAL A 164 4.67 9.70 -5.86
N TRP A 165 3.76 10.54 -5.39
CA TRP A 165 3.92 11.98 -5.38
C TRP A 165 4.00 12.41 -3.92
N SER A 166 4.94 13.29 -3.57
CA SER A 166 5.06 13.79 -2.21
C SER A 166 5.72 15.15 -2.21
N ALA A 167 5.28 15.98 -1.27
CA ALA A 167 5.88 17.28 -1.02
C ALA A 167 6.03 17.45 0.50
N PRO A 168 7.22 17.83 0.98
CA PRO A 168 7.42 18.02 2.42
C PRO A 168 6.39 18.99 3.00
N GLY A 169 5.79 18.62 4.11
CA GLY A 169 4.77 19.38 4.79
C GLY A 169 3.37 19.30 4.17
N GLN A 170 3.21 18.66 3.02
CA GLN A 170 1.91 18.55 2.32
C GLN A 170 1.35 17.13 2.30
N GLY A 171 2.19 16.13 2.51
CA GLY A 171 1.77 14.74 2.50
C GLY A 171 2.23 13.98 1.27
N SER A 172 1.62 12.83 1.05
CA SER A 172 2.00 11.92 -0.02
C SER A 172 0.78 11.28 -0.70
N THR A 173 0.93 10.99 -1.98
CA THR A 173 -0.05 10.19 -2.74
C THR A 173 0.67 9.01 -3.37
N PHE A 174 0.29 7.80 -2.95
CA PHE A 174 0.76 6.56 -3.55
C PHE A 174 -0.29 6.07 -4.53
N THR A 175 0.12 5.75 -5.74
CA THR A 175 -0.78 5.29 -6.80
C THR A 175 -0.36 3.90 -7.25
N LEU A 176 -1.24 2.92 -7.04
CA LEU A 176 -1.07 1.55 -7.52
C LEU A 176 -1.94 1.40 -8.77
N SER A 177 -1.32 1.03 -9.88
CA SER A 177 -1.99 0.85 -11.16
C SER A 177 -1.84 -0.60 -11.60
N LEU A 178 -2.97 -1.26 -11.87
CA LEU A 178 -2.99 -2.67 -12.25
C LEU A 178 -3.80 -2.83 -13.55
N PRO A 179 -3.27 -3.57 -14.55
CA PRO A 179 -4.03 -3.80 -15.78
C PRO A 179 -5.33 -4.56 -15.49
N VAL A 180 -6.41 -4.11 -16.10
CA VAL A 180 -7.71 -4.78 -15.95
C VAL A 180 -7.70 -6.13 -16.66
N GLY A 181 -6.97 -6.25 -17.75
CA GLY A 181 -7.00 -7.43 -18.60
C GLY A 181 -8.21 -7.42 -19.55
N ASP A 182 -8.36 -8.47 -20.28
CA ASP A 182 -9.48 -8.62 -21.23
C ASP A 182 -10.67 -9.33 -20.60
#